data_85570ca2c5018499f4bf5d79d57d758b
#
_entry.id   85570ca2c5018499f4bf5d79d57d758b
#
_cell.length_a   1.000
_cell.length_b   1.000
_cell.length_c   1.000
_cell.angle_alpha   90.00
_cell.angle_beta   90.00
_cell.angle_gamma   90.00
#
_symmetry.space_group_name_H-M   'P 1'
#
loop_
_entity.id
_entity.type
_entity.pdbx_description
1 polymer ?
#
loop_
_entity_poly.entity_id
_entity_poly.type
_entity_poly.pdbx_seq_one_letter_code
_entity_poly.pdbx_strand_id
1 'polypeptide(L)'
;MKLRIFEIVFAAMMIASIGGATAAGAQSSPAREPVAPDSGPKTLLEGILGSTEKDKGKEGSDGEEHLDADRPHFPEATTTVGKGRAILESGYTFTKKGDSFLSHTVPEALLRVGMFADWFEFRIGQDTLHQRQTVEEVTATANGAKDLYLGVKLALTEQKGWLPATVVIPQMTVPTGSAEVTAGRVLPGVNVDFGWEVIKDVFNIELLVANNFVQDELGNSRHELATGLTGAFQLTKKLELFAEWDAFYPTAGASPASRHYAVAGAVYFVTPNLQLDMRAGVGLNHNSNDFLAGVGFAARY
;
A
#
# COMPACT_ATOMS: atom_id res chain seq x y z
N MET A 1 -3.07 15.50 -28.25
CA MET A 1 -2.19 14.36 -27.94
C MET A 1 -2.24 13.93 -26.45
N LYS A 2 -3.16 14.47 -25.65
CA LYS A 2 -3.35 14.14 -24.22
C LYS A 2 -4.41 13.07 -23.92
N LEU A 3 -5.19 12.65 -24.92
CA LEU A 3 -6.34 11.73 -24.72
C LEU A 3 -5.97 10.22 -24.81
N ARG A 4 -4.86 9.84 -25.42
CA ARG A 4 -4.55 8.43 -25.71
C ARG A 4 -3.88 7.66 -24.57
N ILE A 5 -3.26 8.35 -23.60
CA ILE A 5 -2.61 7.67 -22.46
C ILE A 5 -3.67 7.24 -21.43
N PHE A 6 -4.74 8.02 -21.29
CA PHE A 6 -5.83 7.71 -20.35
C PHE A 6 -6.65 6.48 -20.77
N GLU A 7 -6.86 6.30 -22.10
CA GLU A 7 -7.58 5.13 -22.62
C GLU A 7 -6.80 3.82 -22.45
N ILE A 8 -5.47 3.86 -22.49
CA ILE A 8 -4.63 2.66 -22.35
C ILE A 8 -4.62 2.16 -20.89
N VAL A 9 -4.60 3.06 -19.91
CA VAL A 9 -4.63 2.70 -18.48
C VAL A 9 -6.01 2.19 -18.07
N PHE A 10 -7.08 2.79 -18.61
CA PHE A 10 -8.46 2.38 -18.34
C PHE A 10 -8.82 1.05 -19.04
N ALA A 11 -8.29 0.80 -20.24
CA ALA A 11 -8.46 -0.47 -20.95
C ALA A 11 -7.77 -1.63 -20.23
N ALA A 12 -6.63 -1.41 -19.60
CA ALA A 12 -5.94 -2.44 -18.81
C ALA A 12 -6.72 -2.83 -17.53
N MET A 13 -7.48 -1.90 -16.93
CA MET A 13 -8.34 -2.18 -15.78
C MET A 13 -9.63 -2.94 -16.13
N MET A 14 -10.15 -2.79 -17.38
CA MET A 14 -11.40 -3.44 -17.81
C MET A 14 -11.19 -4.86 -18.36
N ILE A 15 -10.00 -5.23 -18.81
CA ILE A 15 -9.73 -6.55 -19.44
C ILE A 15 -9.62 -7.68 -18.42
N ALA A 16 -9.45 -7.39 -17.14
CA ALA A 16 -9.39 -8.39 -16.08
C ALA A 16 -10.74 -9.02 -15.69
N SER A 17 -11.88 -8.51 -16.23
CA SER A 17 -13.21 -8.94 -15.79
C SER A 17 -14.02 -9.80 -16.78
N ILE A 18 -13.52 -10.08 -18.01
CA ILE A 18 -14.26 -10.92 -18.96
C ILE A 18 -13.25 -11.77 -19.76
N GLY A 19 -13.10 -13.02 -19.40
CA GLY A 19 -12.33 -13.99 -20.19
C GLY A 19 -12.65 -15.42 -19.83
N GLY A 20 -13.81 -15.88 -20.30
CA GLY A 20 -14.14 -17.31 -20.31
C GLY A 20 -13.21 -18.07 -21.28
N ALA A 21 -12.80 -19.24 -20.86
CA ALA A 21 -11.87 -20.13 -21.53
C ALA A 21 -12.38 -20.64 -22.88
N THR A 22 -11.52 -20.62 -23.89
CA THR A 22 -11.53 -21.62 -24.97
C THR A 22 -10.13 -22.17 -25.15
N ALA A 23 -10.02 -23.49 -24.99
CA ALA A 23 -8.81 -24.25 -25.24
C ALA A 23 -8.52 -24.35 -26.75
N ALA A 24 -7.28 -24.03 -27.14
CA ALA A 24 -6.75 -24.45 -28.43
C ALA A 24 -5.21 -24.61 -28.38
N GLY A 25 -4.74 -25.82 -28.63
CA GLY A 25 -3.52 -26.17 -29.34
C GLY A 25 -2.18 -25.79 -28.69
N ALA A 26 -1.59 -26.74 -27.99
CA ALA A 26 -0.20 -26.68 -27.55
C ALA A 26 0.76 -26.74 -28.76
N GLN A 27 1.54 -25.68 -29.01
CA GLN A 27 2.84 -25.76 -29.67
C GLN A 27 3.92 -25.53 -28.62
N SER A 28 4.78 -26.55 -28.47
CA SER A 28 5.92 -26.52 -27.56
C SER A 28 6.98 -25.53 -28.07
N SER A 29 7.07 -24.37 -27.39
CA SER A 29 8.25 -23.50 -27.46
C SER A 29 9.39 -24.11 -26.65
N PRO A 30 10.66 -23.98 -27.11
CA PRO A 30 11.80 -24.49 -26.36
C PRO A 30 11.87 -23.82 -24.97
N ALA A 31 12.12 -24.64 -23.95
CA ALA A 31 12.30 -24.19 -22.58
C ALA A 31 13.39 -23.09 -22.54
N ARG A 32 13.01 -21.90 -22.07
CA ARG A 32 13.99 -20.89 -21.67
C ARG A 32 14.76 -21.46 -20.49
N GLU A 33 16.07 -21.52 -20.61
CA GLU A 33 16.93 -21.78 -19.45
C GLU A 33 16.58 -20.77 -18.33
N PRO A 34 16.53 -21.22 -17.06
CA PRO A 34 16.31 -20.30 -15.95
C PRO A 34 17.44 -19.28 -15.93
N VAL A 35 17.12 -18.01 -16.14
CA VAL A 35 18.05 -16.89 -15.95
C VAL A 35 18.46 -16.93 -14.49
N ALA A 36 19.75 -17.12 -14.22
CA ALA A 36 20.30 -17.02 -12.88
C ALA A 36 19.85 -15.68 -12.22
N PRO A 37 19.45 -15.66 -10.94
CA PRO A 37 19.03 -14.44 -10.29
C PRO A 37 20.15 -13.40 -10.39
N ASP A 38 19.79 -12.22 -10.88
CA ASP A 38 20.69 -11.06 -11.00
C ASP A 38 21.17 -10.71 -9.58
N SER A 39 22.47 -10.92 -9.31
CA SER A 39 23.08 -10.69 -8.00
C SER A 39 23.41 -9.20 -7.76
N GLY A 40 22.53 -8.30 -8.22
CA GLY A 40 22.64 -6.85 -7.95
C GLY A 40 22.40 -6.51 -6.49
N PRO A 41 22.79 -5.28 -6.05
CA PRO A 41 22.56 -4.83 -4.69
C PRO A 41 21.05 -4.78 -4.39
N LYS A 42 20.64 -5.36 -3.25
CA LYS A 42 19.24 -5.42 -2.82
C LYS A 42 18.77 -4.14 -2.15
N THR A 43 19.72 -3.32 -1.65
CA THR A 43 19.42 -2.05 -1.02
C THR A 43 20.21 -0.91 -1.65
N LEU A 44 19.71 0.32 -1.50
CA LEU A 44 20.37 1.53 -1.98
C LEU A 44 21.74 1.74 -1.33
N LEU A 45 21.84 1.51 -0.01
CA LEU A 45 23.09 1.65 0.73
C LEU A 45 24.13 0.63 0.30
N GLU A 46 23.73 -0.60 0.04
CA GLU A 46 24.59 -1.64 -0.54
C GLU A 46 25.12 -1.23 -1.93
N GLY A 47 24.26 -0.63 -2.75
CA GLY A 47 24.63 -0.11 -4.07
C GLY A 47 25.65 1.04 -4.03
N ILE A 48 25.60 1.88 -3.00
CA ILE A 48 26.49 3.06 -2.84
C ILE A 48 27.79 2.69 -2.12
N LEU A 49 27.70 1.90 -1.05
CA LEU A 49 28.84 1.61 -0.15
C LEU A 49 29.59 0.32 -0.50
N GLY A 50 29.03 -0.49 -1.41
CA GLY A 50 29.50 -1.84 -1.70
C GLY A 50 29.05 -2.83 -0.63
N SER A 51 28.85 -4.09 -1.02
CA SER A 51 28.54 -5.16 -0.07
C SER A 51 29.73 -5.44 0.82
N THR A 52 29.56 -5.30 2.13
CA THR A 52 30.62 -5.55 3.14
C THR A 52 30.79 -7.04 3.46
N GLU A 53 29.93 -7.91 2.98
CA GLU A 53 30.02 -9.35 3.12
C GLU A 53 29.90 -10.03 1.75
N LYS A 54 30.79 -10.98 1.47
CA LYS A 54 30.56 -11.95 0.41
C LYS A 54 29.32 -12.74 0.80
N ASP A 55 28.23 -12.47 0.12
CA ASP A 55 27.01 -13.26 0.21
C ASP A 55 27.37 -14.74 0.01
N LYS A 56 27.45 -15.48 1.09
CA LYS A 56 27.35 -16.93 1.03
C LYS A 56 25.87 -17.13 0.71
N GLY A 57 25.60 -17.50 -0.55
CA GLY A 57 24.27 -17.69 -1.06
C GLY A 57 23.36 -18.28 0.01
N LYS A 58 22.31 -17.58 0.37
CA LYS A 58 21.19 -18.17 1.10
C LYS A 58 20.76 -19.34 0.24
N GLU A 59 21.11 -20.56 0.67
CA GLU A 59 20.44 -21.76 0.19
C GLU A 59 18.97 -21.52 0.31
N GLY A 60 18.26 -21.63 -0.83
CA GLY A 60 16.84 -21.37 -0.90
C GLY A 60 16.14 -22.09 0.24
N SER A 61 15.40 -21.33 1.06
CA SER A 61 14.38 -21.95 1.89
C SER A 61 13.41 -22.64 0.94
N ASP A 62 13.15 -23.93 1.09
CA ASP A 62 12.16 -24.73 0.35
C ASP A 62 10.71 -24.28 0.62
N GLY A 63 10.48 -23.03 0.97
CA GLY A 63 9.21 -22.37 1.13
C GLY A 63 8.95 -21.43 -0.04
N GLU A 64 7.85 -21.61 -0.77
CA GLU A 64 7.39 -20.63 -1.76
C GLU A 64 7.26 -19.26 -1.08
N GLU A 65 8.07 -18.28 -1.53
CA GLU A 65 8.06 -16.92 -1.04
C GLU A 65 6.74 -16.25 -1.46
N HIS A 66 5.87 -15.97 -0.49
CA HIS A 66 4.63 -15.23 -0.74
C HIS A 66 4.92 -13.79 -1.18
N LEU A 67 3.98 -13.21 -1.93
CA LEU A 67 4.07 -11.79 -2.24
C LEU A 67 3.99 -10.97 -0.94
N ASP A 68 4.70 -9.85 -0.91
CA ASP A 68 4.69 -8.90 0.18
C ASP A 68 3.98 -7.62 -0.29
N ALA A 69 2.70 -7.50 0.08
CA ALA A 69 1.84 -6.40 -0.32
C ALA A 69 1.80 -5.33 0.78
N ASP A 70 1.51 -4.09 0.39
CA ASP A 70 1.30 -3.01 1.37
C ASP A 70 -0.07 -3.14 2.06
N ARG A 71 -1.04 -3.74 1.37
CA ARG A 71 -2.34 -4.07 1.96
C ARG A 71 -2.25 -5.28 2.89
N PRO A 72 -3.10 -5.34 3.95
CA PRO A 72 -4.11 -4.36 4.38
C PRO A 72 -3.62 -3.36 5.43
N HIS A 73 -2.34 -3.37 5.79
CA HIS A 73 -1.75 -2.61 6.87
C HIS A 73 -1.71 -1.10 6.56
N PHE A 74 -1.57 -0.27 7.59
CA PHE A 74 -1.26 1.15 7.43
C PHE A 74 0.25 1.37 7.27
N PRO A 75 1.15 0.73 8.05
CA PRO A 75 2.54 0.59 7.66
C PRO A 75 2.66 -0.19 6.35
N GLU A 76 3.55 0.27 5.48
CA GLU A 76 3.77 -0.36 4.19
C GLU A 76 4.88 -1.42 4.30
N ALA A 77 4.80 -2.45 3.47
CA ALA A 77 5.83 -3.49 3.40
C ALA A 77 7.24 -2.89 3.27
N THR A 78 8.20 -3.41 4.03
CA THR A 78 9.58 -2.92 4.01
C THR A 78 10.43 -3.55 2.90
N THR A 79 9.80 -4.24 1.97
CA THR A 79 10.38 -4.75 0.74
C THR A 79 9.85 -4.02 -0.49
N THR A 80 10.60 -4.09 -1.58
CA THR A 80 10.15 -3.69 -2.91
C THR A 80 9.66 -4.92 -3.68
N VAL A 81 8.94 -4.71 -4.76
CA VAL A 81 8.47 -5.83 -5.62
C VAL A 81 9.60 -6.53 -6.38
N GLY A 82 10.82 -5.97 -6.37
CA GLY A 82 11.96 -6.48 -7.11
C GLY A 82 11.92 -6.13 -8.61
N LYS A 83 13.09 -6.03 -9.22
CA LYS A 83 13.27 -5.62 -10.62
C LYS A 83 12.51 -6.53 -11.59
N GLY A 84 11.73 -5.90 -12.47
CA GLY A 84 10.99 -6.59 -13.53
C GLY A 84 9.71 -7.27 -13.08
N ARG A 85 9.29 -7.07 -11.85
CA ARG A 85 8.02 -7.57 -11.29
C ARG A 85 7.04 -6.43 -11.09
N ALA A 86 5.77 -6.76 -10.95
CA ALA A 86 4.72 -5.83 -10.61
C ALA A 86 3.74 -6.46 -9.62
N ILE A 87 3.17 -5.64 -8.72
CA ILE A 87 2.06 -6.03 -7.84
C ILE A 87 0.92 -5.04 -8.09
N LEU A 88 -0.27 -5.58 -8.37
CA LEU A 88 -1.51 -4.82 -8.36
C LEU A 88 -2.24 -5.11 -7.05
N GLU A 89 -2.51 -4.05 -6.31
CA GLU A 89 -3.32 -4.07 -5.09
C GLU A 89 -4.63 -3.35 -5.34
N SER A 90 -5.73 -3.87 -4.83
CA SER A 90 -7.02 -3.16 -4.87
C SER A 90 -7.92 -3.60 -3.73
N GLY A 91 -8.84 -2.71 -3.35
CA GLY A 91 -9.74 -3.00 -2.26
C GLY A 91 -10.92 -2.05 -2.15
N TYR A 92 -11.66 -2.27 -1.10
CA TYR A 92 -12.78 -1.49 -0.64
C TYR A 92 -12.60 -1.17 0.83
N THR A 93 -12.84 0.09 1.22
CA THR A 93 -12.92 0.50 2.61
C THR A 93 -14.22 1.25 2.87
N PHE A 94 -14.90 0.83 3.93
CA PHE A 94 -16.05 1.50 4.53
C PHE A 94 -15.61 2.22 5.79
N THR A 95 -16.13 3.45 5.99
CA THR A 95 -15.84 4.25 7.20
C THR A 95 -17.11 4.95 7.67
N LYS A 96 -17.33 4.97 8.99
CA LYS A 96 -18.49 5.60 9.62
C LYS A 96 -18.07 6.44 10.83
N LYS A 97 -18.76 7.60 11.03
CA LYS A 97 -18.69 8.39 12.25
C LYS A 97 -20.08 8.88 12.63
N GLY A 98 -20.62 8.37 13.74
CA GLY A 98 -22.02 8.59 14.14
C GLY A 98 -22.98 8.23 13.02
N ASP A 99 -24.06 8.97 12.94
CA ASP A 99 -25.00 8.92 11.81
C ASP A 99 -24.73 10.04 10.78
N SER A 100 -23.76 10.91 11.10
CA SER A 100 -23.47 12.12 10.32
C SER A 100 -22.44 11.90 9.19
N PHE A 101 -21.59 10.88 9.26
CA PHE A 101 -20.56 10.63 8.25
C PHE A 101 -20.52 9.19 7.83
N LEU A 102 -20.54 8.97 6.51
CA LEU A 102 -20.40 7.68 5.88
C LEU A 102 -19.52 7.82 4.64
N SER A 103 -18.54 6.94 4.49
CA SER A 103 -17.65 6.93 3.35
C SER A 103 -17.41 5.51 2.84
N HIS A 104 -17.36 5.39 1.52
CA HIS A 104 -16.96 4.19 0.79
C HIS A 104 -15.84 4.59 -0.16
N THR A 105 -14.73 3.87 -0.12
CA THR A 105 -13.64 4.04 -1.09
C THR A 105 -13.52 2.74 -1.88
N VAL A 106 -13.78 2.79 -3.19
CA VAL A 106 -13.74 1.64 -4.10
C VAL A 106 -13.70 2.05 -5.56
N PRO A 107 -12.77 1.51 -6.38
CA PRO A 107 -11.59 0.75 -5.92
C PRO A 107 -10.60 1.63 -5.16
N GLU A 108 -9.88 1.05 -4.20
CA GLU A 108 -8.58 1.54 -3.74
C GLU A 108 -7.55 0.83 -4.61
N ALA A 109 -6.95 1.50 -5.57
CA ALA A 109 -6.07 0.85 -6.54
C ALA A 109 -4.64 1.37 -6.44
N LEU A 110 -3.67 0.46 -6.33
CA LEU A 110 -2.25 0.74 -6.33
C LEU A 110 -1.53 -0.26 -7.24
N LEU A 111 -0.76 0.25 -8.19
CA LEU A 111 0.18 -0.52 -9.00
C LEU A 111 1.59 -0.21 -8.54
N ARG A 112 2.33 -1.24 -8.15
CA ARG A 112 3.73 -1.21 -7.74
C ARG A 112 4.55 -1.90 -8.82
N VAL A 113 5.61 -1.25 -9.31
CA VAL A 113 6.45 -1.77 -10.40
C VAL A 113 7.93 -1.67 -10.05
N GLY A 114 8.61 -2.81 -9.96
CA GLY A 114 10.05 -2.88 -9.77
C GLY A 114 10.80 -2.50 -11.05
N MET A 115 11.56 -1.41 -10.98
CA MET A 115 12.31 -0.86 -12.11
C MET A 115 13.79 -0.73 -11.74
N PHE A 116 14.64 -0.69 -12.74
CA PHE A 116 16.08 -0.41 -12.64
C PHE A 116 16.88 -1.35 -11.73
N ALA A 117 16.50 -1.48 -10.46
CA ALA A 117 17.20 -2.28 -9.45
C ALA A 117 16.19 -2.86 -8.44
N ASP A 118 16.59 -3.87 -7.66
CA ASP A 118 15.73 -4.51 -6.67
C ASP A 118 15.34 -3.58 -5.50
N TRP A 119 16.14 -2.56 -5.23
CA TRP A 119 15.87 -1.56 -4.21
C TRP A 119 14.98 -0.39 -4.68
N PHE A 120 14.50 -0.40 -5.95
CA PHE A 120 13.70 0.68 -6.55
C PHE A 120 12.35 0.20 -7.04
N GLU A 121 11.28 0.81 -6.54
CA GLU A 121 9.91 0.54 -6.95
C GLU A 121 9.19 1.84 -7.29
N PHE A 122 8.56 1.90 -8.46
CA PHE A 122 7.64 2.98 -8.83
C PHE A 122 6.21 2.60 -8.44
N ARG A 123 5.45 3.60 -7.99
CA ARG A 123 4.10 3.44 -7.45
C ARG A 123 3.14 4.43 -8.11
N ILE A 124 1.99 3.93 -8.53
CA ILE A 124 0.90 4.73 -9.06
C ILE A 124 -0.42 4.20 -8.52
N GLY A 125 -1.24 5.08 -7.97
CA GLY A 125 -2.50 4.68 -7.36
C GLY A 125 -3.61 5.68 -7.62
N GLN A 126 -4.85 5.18 -7.58
CA GLN A 126 -6.02 6.00 -7.66
C GLN A 126 -7.21 5.34 -6.97
N ASP A 127 -7.83 6.09 -6.09
CA ASP A 127 -9.03 5.67 -5.39
C ASP A 127 -10.26 6.35 -5.98
N THR A 128 -11.43 5.74 -5.76
CA THR A 128 -12.72 6.38 -5.99
C THR A 128 -13.47 6.49 -4.67
N LEU A 129 -13.90 7.70 -4.35
CA LEU A 129 -14.58 8.05 -3.10
C LEU A 129 -16.07 8.24 -3.34
N HIS A 130 -16.87 7.69 -2.43
CA HIS A 130 -18.30 7.98 -2.27
C HIS A 130 -18.53 8.34 -0.80
N GLN A 131 -18.79 9.62 -0.55
CA GLN A 131 -18.91 10.15 0.80
C GLN A 131 -20.24 10.87 0.99
N ARG A 132 -20.84 10.70 2.16
CA ARG A 132 -21.99 11.44 2.63
C ARG A 132 -21.71 12.01 4.01
N GLN A 133 -21.97 13.30 4.17
CA GLN A 133 -21.85 14.00 5.44
C GLN A 133 -23.10 14.81 5.71
N THR A 134 -23.65 14.72 6.91
CA THR A 134 -24.81 15.47 7.36
C THR A 134 -24.40 16.36 8.53
N VAL A 135 -24.64 17.67 8.42
CA VAL A 135 -24.39 18.66 9.46
C VAL A 135 -25.65 19.53 9.59
N GLU A 136 -26.20 19.64 10.79
CA GLU A 136 -27.41 20.45 11.07
C GLU A 136 -28.56 20.19 10.08
N GLU A 137 -28.86 18.90 9.81
CA GLU A 137 -29.89 18.43 8.86
C GLU A 137 -29.58 18.66 7.37
N VAL A 138 -28.46 19.32 7.03
CA VAL A 138 -28.02 19.48 5.65
C VAL A 138 -27.10 18.31 5.29
N THR A 139 -27.48 17.55 4.25
CA THR A 139 -26.69 16.45 3.73
C THR A 139 -25.91 16.88 2.49
N ALA A 140 -24.60 16.76 2.54
CA ALA A 140 -23.71 16.91 1.40
C ALA A 140 -23.16 15.53 0.97
N THR A 141 -22.97 15.36 -0.32
CA THR A 141 -22.31 14.17 -0.91
C THR A 141 -21.14 14.61 -1.75
N ALA A 142 -20.06 13.81 -1.74
CA ALA A 142 -18.92 13.98 -2.63
C ALA A 142 -18.60 12.63 -3.27
N ASN A 143 -18.55 12.58 -4.60
CA ASN A 143 -18.36 11.34 -5.34
C ASN A 143 -17.37 11.56 -6.47
N GLY A 144 -16.47 10.62 -6.67
CA GLY A 144 -15.57 10.64 -7.81
C GLY A 144 -14.19 10.07 -7.55
N ALA A 145 -13.38 10.09 -8.59
CA ALA A 145 -11.98 9.71 -8.48
C ALA A 145 -11.22 10.73 -7.62
N LYS A 146 -10.43 10.24 -6.66
CA LYS A 146 -9.48 11.05 -5.88
C LYS A 146 -8.30 11.49 -6.77
N ASP A 147 -7.46 12.34 -6.28
CA ASP A 147 -6.23 12.73 -6.96
C ASP A 147 -5.29 11.54 -7.16
N LEU A 148 -4.62 11.49 -8.31
CA LEU A 148 -3.68 10.43 -8.64
C LEU A 148 -2.50 10.45 -7.67
N TYR A 149 -2.24 9.32 -7.04
CA TYR A 149 -1.06 9.08 -6.22
C TYR A 149 0.13 8.68 -7.09
N LEU A 150 1.29 9.28 -6.83
CA LEU A 150 2.58 8.93 -7.40
C LEU A 150 3.59 8.78 -6.27
N GLY A 151 4.36 7.72 -6.28
CA GLY A 151 5.40 7.46 -5.28
C GLY A 151 6.57 6.66 -5.84
N VAL A 152 7.65 6.68 -5.09
CA VAL A 152 8.82 5.84 -5.30
C VAL A 152 9.17 5.20 -3.97
N LYS A 153 9.26 3.87 -3.91
CA LYS A 153 9.77 3.16 -2.73
C LYS A 153 11.22 2.81 -2.94
N LEU A 154 12.06 3.19 -1.98
CA LEU A 154 13.51 2.94 -1.98
C LEU A 154 13.85 2.07 -0.75
N ALA A 155 14.32 0.84 -0.98
CA ALA A 155 14.83 0.00 0.09
C ALA A 155 16.21 0.50 0.51
N LEU A 156 16.33 0.97 1.76
CA LEU A 156 17.57 1.56 2.29
C LEU A 156 18.45 0.52 2.98
N THR A 157 17.86 -0.30 3.85
CA THR A 157 18.56 -1.32 4.63
C THR A 157 17.78 -2.62 4.65
N GLU A 158 18.48 -3.75 4.69
CA GLU A 158 17.93 -5.04 5.13
C GLU A 158 18.02 -5.16 6.65
N GLN A 159 17.16 -5.99 7.24
CA GLN A 159 17.27 -6.27 8.66
C GLN A 159 18.58 -7.01 9.00
N LYS A 160 19.32 -6.49 9.98
CA LYS A 160 20.53 -7.13 10.55
C LYS A 160 20.49 -7.07 12.08
N GLY A 161 20.11 -8.15 12.73
CA GLY A 161 19.87 -8.17 14.17
C GLY A 161 18.76 -7.19 14.56
N TRP A 162 19.09 -6.15 15.34
CA TRP A 162 18.15 -5.10 15.76
C TRP A 162 18.01 -3.95 14.75
N LEU A 163 18.90 -3.87 13.77
CA LEU A 163 18.73 -2.90 12.67
C LEU A 163 17.54 -3.34 11.81
N PRO A 164 16.51 -2.50 11.65
CA PRO A 164 15.34 -2.86 10.86
C PRO A 164 15.65 -2.92 9.36
N ALA A 165 14.85 -3.66 8.62
CA ALA A 165 14.62 -3.35 7.23
C ALA A 165 13.97 -1.97 7.16
N THR A 166 14.44 -1.10 6.27
CA THR A 166 13.97 0.28 6.19
C THR A 166 13.72 0.66 4.76
N VAL A 167 12.57 1.24 4.50
CA VAL A 167 12.25 1.86 3.22
C VAL A 167 11.87 3.32 3.41
N VAL A 168 12.11 4.13 2.38
CA VAL A 168 11.62 5.51 2.30
C VAL A 168 10.78 5.67 1.04
N ILE A 169 9.64 6.37 1.18
CA ILE A 169 8.68 6.55 0.10
C ILE A 169 8.38 8.03 -0.05
N PRO A 170 9.20 8.78 -0.81
CA PRO A 170 8.80 10.08 -1.30
C PRO A 170 7.58 9.92 -2.23
N GLN A 171 6.55 10.72 -1.99
CA GLN A 171 5.27 10.59 -2.66
C GLN A 171 4.56 11.91 -2.85
N MET A 172 3.54 11.93 -3.68
CA MET A 172 2.63 13.07 -3.84
C MET A 172 1.31 12.63 -4.43
N THR A 173 0.26 13.42 -4.21
CA THR A 173 -0.93 13.38 -5.04
C THR A 173 -0.93 14.55 -6.02
N VAL A 174 -1.41 14.32 -7.23
CA VAL A 174 -1.52 15.34 -8.28
C VAL A 174 -2.99 15.59 -8.61
N PRO A 175 -3.42 16.87 -8.82
CA PRO A 175 -4.82 17.27 -8.87
C PRO A 175 -5.48 16.84 -10.20
N THR A 176 -5.74 15.54 -10.32
CA THR A 176 -6.40 14.91 -11.48
C THR A 176 -7.78 14.37 -11.13
N GLY A 177 -8.17 14.46 -9.87
CA GLY A 177 -9.42 13.93 -9.35
C GLY A 177 -10.65 14.69 -9.85
N SER A 178 -11.82 14.14 -9.53
CA SER A 178 -13.10 14.77 -9.80
C SER A 178 -13.27 16.06 -9.00
N ALA A 179 -14.00 17.03 -9.53
CA ALA A 179 -14.12 18.37 -8.93
C ALA A 179 -14.62 18.37 -7.47
N GLU A 180 -15.41 17.37 -7.08
CA GLU A 180 -15.96 17.25 -5.72
C GLU A 180 -14.96 16.68 -4.70
N VAL A 181 -13.88 16.03 -5.17
CA VAL A 181 -12.96 15.28 -4.28
C VAL A 181 -11.48 15.63 -4.47
N THR A 182 -11.13 16.41 -5.50
CA THR A 182 -9.75 16.84 -5.74
C THR A 182 -9.31 17.89 -4.73
N ALA A 183 -8.04 17.83 -4.31
CA ALA A 183 -7.43 18.92 -3.55
C ALA A 183 -7.11 20.15 -4.41
N GLY A 184 -7.19 20.05 -5.75
CA GLY A 184 -6.90 21.13 -6.69
C GLY A 184 -5.43 21.57 -6.71
N ARG A 185 -4.55 20.85 -6.02
CA ARG A 185 -3.11 21.13 -5.89
C ARG A 185 -2.30 19.88 -5.65
N VAL A 186 -1.00 19.94 -5.89
CA VAL A 186 -0.07 18.88 -5.53
C VAL A 186 0.11 18.87 -4.01
N LEU A 187 -0.03 17.69 -3.41
CA LEU A 187 0.21 17.45 -1.98
C LEU A 187 1.36 16.46 -1.84
N PRO A 188 2.59 16.93 -1.57
CA PRO A 188 3.75 16.06 -1.37
C PRO A 188 3.75 15.43 0.02
N GLY A 189 4.54 14.37 0.17
CA GLY A 189 4.76 13.70 1.43
C GLY A 189 5.93 12.74 1.39
N VAL A 190 6.23 12.17 2.54
CA VAL A 190 7.22 11.11 2.70
C VAL A 190 6.78 10.15 3.79
N ASN A 191 6.85 8.85 3.50
CA ASN A 191 6.72 7.78 4.46
C ASN A 191 8.09 7.14 4.69
N VAL A 192 8.33 6.72 5.91
CA VAL A 192 9.48 5.89 6.30
C VAL A 192 8.94 4.70 7.07
N ASP A 193 9.16 3.51 6.54
CA ASP A 193 8.69 2.27 7.16
C ASP A 193 9.88 1.45 7.65
N PHE A 194 9.71 0.87 8.82
CA PHE A 194 10.68 0.03 9.52
C PHE A 194 10.04 -1.32 9.80
N GLY A 195 10.73 -2.40 9.44
CA GLY A 195 10.26 -3.76 9.67
C GLY A 195 11.26 -4.62 10.44
N TRP A 196 10.75 -5.43 11.34
CA TRP A 196 11.50 -6.44 12.08
C TRP A 196 10.80 -7.78 12.01
N GLU A 197 11.46 -8.78 11.47
CA GLU A 197 11.12 -10.16 11.71
C GLU A 197 11.67 -10.54 13.11
N VAL A 198 10.81 -10.51 14.13
CA VAL A 198 11.18 -10.74 15.53
C VAL A 198 11.33 -12.24 15.80
N ILE A 199 10.43 -13.03 15.25
CA ILE A 199 10.48 -14.49 15.27
C ILE A 199 10.33 -14.96 13.83
N LYS A 200 11.40 -15.59 13.33
CA LYS A 200 11.48 -16.01 11.93
C LYS A 200 10.23 -16.80 11.48
N ASP A 201 9.65 -16.40 10.39
CA ASP A 201 8.46 -16.99 9.75
C ASP A 201 7.22 -17.03 10.67
N VAL A 202 7.20 -16.28 11.80
CA VAL A 202 6.12 -16.34 12.79
C VAL A 202 5.61 -14.97 13.21
N PHE A 203 6.49 -14.02 13.56
CA PHE A 203 6.06 -12.74 14.11
C PHE A 203 6.90 -11.58 13.62
N ASN A 204 6.20 -10.62 12.99
CA ASN A 204 6.77 -9.40 12.47
C ASN A 204 6.23 -8.18 13.22
N ILE A 205 7.04 -7.14 13.30
CA ILE A 205 6.63 -5.80 13.75
C ILE A 205 6.96 -4.81 12.63
N GLU A 206 6.02 -3.93 12.34
CA GLU A 206 6.17 -2.86 11.36
C GLU A 206 5.83 -1.52 12.00
N LEU A 207 6.60 -0.50 11.68
CA LEU A 207 6.43 0.86 12.15
C LEU A 207 6.49 1.83 10.98
N LEU A 208 5.44 2.62 10.80
CA LEU A 208 5.38 3.75 9.87
C LEU A 208 5.59 5.07 10.61
N VAL A 209 6.40 5.94 10.03
CA VAL A 209 6.44 7.38 10.34
C VAL A 209 6.25 8.15 9.04
N ALA A 210 5.14 8.85 8.94
CA ALA A 210 4.75 9.60 7.74
C ALA A 210 4.65 11.10 8.03
N ASN A 211 5.07 11.91 7.07
CA ASN A 211 4.88 13.37 7.09
C ASN A 211 4.33 13.80 5.73
N ASN A 212 3.04 14.05 5.67
CA ASN A 212 2.34 14.31 4.43
C ASN A 212 1.63 15.67 4.48
N PHE A 213 1.56 16.36 3.34
CA PHE A 213 0.60 17.42 3.15
C PHE A 213 -0.77 16.81 2.88
N VAL A 214 -1.78 17.28 3.58
CA VAL A 214 -3.19 16.90 3.39
C VAL A 214 -4.05 18.13 3.26
N GLN A 215 -5.24 17.99 2.69
CA GLN A 215 -6.23 19.04 2.64
C GLN A 215 -7.01 19.07 3.95
N ASP A 216 -7.22 20.26 4.53
CA ASP A 216 -8.11 20.46 5.67
C ASP A 216 -9.58 20.66 5.22
N GLU A 217 -10.49 20.77 6.18
CA GLU A 217 -11.93 20.96 5.94
C GLU A 217 -12.26 22.28 5.21
N LEU A 218 -11.35 23.24 5.24
CA LEU A 218 -11.47 24.54 4.57
C LEU A 218 -10.81 24.57 3.18
N GLY A 219 -10.26 23.43 2.74
CA GLY A 219 -9.55 23.31 1.48
C GLY A 219 -8.11 23.83 1.50
N ASN A 220 -7.53 24.13 2.66
CA ASN A 220 -6.13 24.54 2.76
C ASN A 220 -5.22 23.31 2.90
N SER A 221 -3.97 23.46 2.47
CA SER A 221 -2.96 22.45 2.75
C SER A 221 -2.43 22.59 4.18
N ARG A 222 -2.31 21.47 4.87
CA ARG A 222 -1.68 21.37 6.19
C ARG A 222 -0.74 20.19 6.25
N HIS A 223 0.24 20.24 7.13
CA HIS A 223 1.04 19.06 7.48
C HIS A 223 0.26 18.14 8.41
N GLU A 224 0.39 16.86 8.18
CA GLU A 224 -0.09 15.81 9.08
C GLU A 224 1.04 14.80 9.28
N LEU A 225 1.46 14.63 10.53
CA LEU A 225 2.28 13.51 10.93
C LEU A 225 1.36 12.32 11.15
N ALA A 226 1.77 11.14 10.67
CA ALA A 226 1.08 9.90 10.96
C ALA A 226 2.07 8.83 11.41
N THR A 227 1.59 7.91 12.23
CA THR A 227 2.35 6.73 12.63
C THR A 227 1.43 5.53 12.68
N GLY A 228 1.94 4.37 12.28
CA GLY A 228 1.29 3.07 12.41
C GLY A 228 2.25 2.09 13.07
N LEU A 229 1.74 1.26 13.94
CA LEU A 229 2.48 0.17 14.56
C LEU A 229 1.68 -1.11 14.40
N THR A 230 2.20 -2.06 13.64
CA THR A 230 1.58 -3.36 13.36
C THR A 230 2.37 -4.48 13.98
N GLY A 231 1.67 -5.44 14.59
CA GLY A 231 2.18 -6.75 14.93
C GLY A 231 1.47 -7.79 14.07
N ALA A 232 2.19 -8.50 13.21
CA ALA A 232 1.67 -9.52 12.32
C ALA A 232 2.12 -10.91 12.74
N PHE A 233 1.19 -11.85 12.79
CA PHE A 233 1.41 -13.21 13.26
C PHE A 233 1.05 -14.22 12.16
N GLN A 234 2.05 -14.93 11.65
CA GLN A 234 1.86 -15.99 10.67
C GLN A 234 1.32 -17.24 11.36
N LEU A 235 0.00 -17.44 11.34
CA LEU A 235 -0.68 -18.54 12.03
C LEU A 235 -0.47 -19.88 11.31
N THR A 236 -0.49 -19.86 9.98
CA THR A 236 -0.18 -21.00 9.13
C THR A 236 0.55 -20.50 7.89
N LYS A 237 1.08 -21.38 7.04
CA LYS A 237 1.70 -20.97 5.76
C LYS A 237 0.81 -20.11 4.86
N LYS A 238 -0.51 -20.12 5.08
CA LYS A 238 -1.49 -19.41 4.25
C LYS A 238 -2.30 -18.34 4.98
N LEU A 239 -2.17 -18.25 6.29
CA LEU A 239 -3.00 -17.33 7.09
C LEU A 239 -2.12 -16.53 8.03
N GLU A 240 -2.17 -15.24 7.87
CA GLU A 240 -1.61 -14.25 8.78
C GLU A 240 -2.73 -13.49 9.49
N LEU A 241 -2.55 -13.19 10.75
CA LEU A 241 -3.40 -12.31 11.54
C LEU A 241 -2.57 -11.12 12.00
N PHE A 242 -3.18 -9.94 12.05
CA PHE A 242 -2.49 -8.75 12.55
C PHE A 242 -3.36 -7.91 13.48
N ALA A 243 -2.67 -7.12 14.29
CA ALA A 243 -3.26 -6.03 15.06
C ALA A 243 -2.38 -4.79 14.91
N GLU A 244 -3.03 -3.62 14.80
CA GLU A 244 -2.41 -2.37 14.42
C GLU A 244 -2.96 -1.23 15.25
N TRP A 245 -2.08 -0.27 15.56
CA TRP A 245 -2.45 1.02 16.11
C TRP A 245 -1.99 2.13 15.17
N ASP A 246 -2.95 2.98 14.74
CA ASP A 246 -2.70 4.09 13.84
C ASP A 246 -3.00 5.41 14.53
N ALA A 247 -2.17 6.40 14.28
CA ALA A 247 -2.36 7.74 14.80
C ALA A 247 -2.02 8.81 13.77
N PHE A 248 -2.85 9.86 13.74
CA PHE A 248 -2.72 11.01 12.86
C PHE A 248 -2.69 12.28 13.68
N TYR A 249 -1.67 13.10 13.48
CA TYR A 249 -1.40 14.32 14.22
C TYR A 249 -1.36 15.51 13.25
N PRO A 250 -2.49 16.18 12.98
CA PRO A 250 -2.49 17.38 12.19
C PRO A 250 -1.75 18.50 12.94
N THR A 251 -0.80 19.16 12.25
CA THR A 251 0.09 20.15 12.88
C THR A 251 -0.46 21.57 12.81
N ALA A 252 -1.48 21.81 11.97
CA ALA A 252 -2.14 23.10 11.80
C ALA A 252 -3.59 22.92 11.37
N GLY A 253 -4.40 23.96 11.47
CA GLY A 253 -5.81 23.98 11.09
C GLY A 253 -6.69 24.56 12.19
N ALA A 254 -7.98 24.73 11.92
CA ALA A 254 -8.96 25.32 12.83
C ALA A 254 -9.17 24.49 14.12
N SER A 255 -8.90 23.18 14.06
CA SER A 255 -8.95 22.28 15.22
C SER A 255 -7.97 21.11 14.99
N PRO A 256 -6.69 21.24 15.37
CA PRO A 256 -5.69 20.19 15.19
C PRO A 256 -5.90 19.07 16.22
N ALA A 257 -6.92 18.26 16.03
CA ALA A 257 -7.25 17.15 16.92
C ALA A 257 -6.66 15.83 16.37
N SER A 258 -5.88 15.14 17.18
CA SER A 258 -5.35 13.83 16.82
C SER A 258 -6.45 12.78 16.68
N ARG A 259 -6.25 11.84 15.76
CA ARG A 259 -7.11 10.70 15.53
C ARG A 259 -6.32 9.42 15.77
N HIS A 260 -6.90 8.48 16.50
CA HIS A 260 -6.27 7.22 16.87
C HIS A 260 -7.21 6.07 16.56
N TYR A 261 -6.67 4.99 16.04
CA TYR A 261 -7.43 3.79 15.68
C TYR A 261 -6.76 2.54 16.22
N ALA A 262 -7.55 1.55 16.55
CA ALA A 262 -7.11 0.18 16.69
C ALA A 262 -7.74 -0.62 15.54
N VAL A 263 -6.91 -1.32 14.78
CA VAL A 263 -7.30 -2.10 13.61
C VAL A 263 -6.82 -3.53 13.81
N ALA A 264 -7.58 -4.50 13.33
CA ALA A 264 -7.16 -5.89 13.26
C ALA A 264 -7.68 -6.50 11.96
N GLY A 265 -7.02 -7.55 11.50
CA GLY A 265 -7.41 -8.20 10.27
C GLY A 265 -6.67 -9.49 10.00
N ALA A 266 -6.84 -9.96 8.78
CA ALA A 266 -6.25 -11.19 8.30
C ALA A 266 -5.84 -11.07 6.83
N VAL A 267 -4.77 -11.76 6.49
CA VAL A 267 -4.29 -11.97 5.12
C VAL A 267 -4.33 -13.47 4.82
N TYR A 268 -4.93 -13.83 3.70
CA TYR A 268 -4.99 -15.22 3.24
C TYR A 268 -4.27 -15.37 1.89
N PHE A 269 -3.19 -16.11 1.87
CA PHE A 269 -2.41 -16.41 0.67
C PHE A 269 -3.09 -17.55 -0.10
N VAL A 270 -3.81 -17.19 -1.17
CA VAL A 270 -4.46 -18.17 -2.07
C VAL A 270 -3.41 -18.96 -2.82
N THR A 271 -2.43 -18.23 -3.37
CA THR A 271 -1.20 -18.73 -4.02
C THR A 271 -0.02 -17.86 -3.58
N PRO A 272 1.23 -18.21 -3.88
CA PRO A 272 2.38 -17.35 -3.62
C PRO A 272 2.29 -15.95 -4.26
N ASN A 273 1.49 -15.80 -5.33
CA ASN A 273 1.33 -14.58 -6.10
C ASN A 273 -0.04 -13.90 -5.93
N LEU A 274 -0.92 -14.42 -5.07
CA LEU A 274 -2.26 -13.87 -4.86
C LEU A 274 -2.63 -13.98 -3.38
N GLN A 275 -2.91 -12.83 -2.76
CA GLN A 275 -3.52 -12.74 -1.44
C GLN A 275 -4.90 -12.09 -1.48
N LEU A 276 -5.71 -12.45 -0.49
CA LEU A 276 -6.93 -11.77 -0.12
C LEU A 276 -6.75 -11.23 1.30
N ASP A 277 -7.31 -10.07 1.56
CA ASP A 277 -7.20 -9.44 2.88
C ASP A 277 -8.54 -8.91 3.38
N MET A 278 -8.62 -8.77 4.70
CA MET A 278 -9.72 -8.10 5.39
C MET A 278 -9.23 -7.40 6.64
N ARG A 279 -9.83 -6.27 6.96
CA ARG A 279 -9.56 -5.50 8.18
C ARG A 279 -10.82 -4.89 8.76
N ALA A 280 -10.82 -4.68 10.07
CA ALA A 280 -11.81 -3.88 10.76
C ALA A 280 -11.15 -3.11 11.89
N GLY A 281 -11.63 -1.91 12.16
CA GLY A 281 -11.04 -1.05 13.18
C GLY A 281 -12.05 -0.11 13.83
N VAL A 282 -11.67 0.39 14.98
CA VAL A 282 -12.45 1.33 15.78
C VAL A 282 -11.63 2.56 16.14
N GLY A 283 -12.28 3.72 16.20
CA GLY A 283 -11.67 4.92 16.71
C GLY A 283 -11.47 4.86 18.23
N LEU A 284 -10.29 5.28 18.68
CA LEU A 284 -9.92 5.28 20.10
C LEU A 284 -10.20 6.61 20.79
N ASN A 285 -10.57 7.66 20.05
CA ASN A 285 -10.95 8.94 20.60
C ASN A 285 -12.10 9.57 19.78
N HIS A 286 -12.75 10.59 20.32
CA HIS A 286 -13.94 11.22 19.73
C HIS A 286 -13.66 11.95 18.40
N ASN A 287 -12.40 12.25 18.07
CA ASN A 287 -12.03 12.87 16.79
C ASN A 287 -11.91 11.83 15.66
N SER A 288 -11.69 10.59 16.02
CA SER A 288 -11.60 9.47 15.08
C SER A 288 -12.97 9.11 14.48
N ASN A 289 -12.97 8.44 13.36
CA ASN A 289 -14.16 7.73 12.89
C ASN A 289 -14.47 6.58 13.84
N ASP A 290 -15.75 6.29 14.08
CA ASP A 290 -16.12 5.27 15.05
C ASP A 290 -15.76 3.87 14.60
N PHE A 291 -15.89 3.63 13.30
CA PHE A 291 -15.68 2.31 12.71
C PHE A 291 -15.13 2.40 11.30
N LEU A 292 -14.27 1.47 10.95
CA LEU A 292 -13.84 1.21 9.58
C LEU A 292 -13.82 -0.30 9.33
N ALA A 293 -14.04 -0.70 8.08
CA ALA A 293 -13.85 -2.07 7.62
C ALA A 293 -13.42 -2.07 6.16
N GLY A 294 -12.63 -3.05 5.78
CA GLY A 294 -12.13 -3.16 4.41
C GLY A 294 -11.85 -4.60 4.02
N VAL A 295 -11.89 -4.83 2.71
CA VAL A 295 -11.48 -6.08 2.08
C VAL A 295 -10.68 -5.75 0.82
N GLY A 296 -9.80 -6.63 0.42
CA GLY A 296 -9.02 -6.41 -0.78
C GLY A 296 -8.25 -7.62 -1.25
N PHE A 297 -7.41 -7.36 -2.23
CA PHE A 297 -6.49 -8.37 -2.77
C PHE A 297 -5.20 -7.70 -3.25
N ALA A 298 -4.15 -8.50 -3.34
CA ALA A 298 -2.93 -8.18 -4.07
C ALA A 298 -2.53 -9.34 -4.97
N ALA A 299 -2.08 -9.01 -6.17
CA ALA A 299 -1.64 -9.98 -7.18
C ALA A 299 -0.29 -9.57 -7.78
N ARG A 300 0.68 -10.50 -7.79
CA ARG A 300 2.03 -10.32 -8.32
C ARG A 300 2.15 -10.95 -9.71
N TYR A 301 2.81 -10.22 -10.61
CA TYR A 301 3.12 -10.60 -11.99
C TYR A 301 4.61 -10.63 -12.23
#